data_951e10065b98af79be1cccb2f7d16834
#
_entry.id   951e10065b98af79be1cccb2f7d16834
#
_cell.length_a   1.000
_cell.length_b   1.000
_cell.length_c   1.000
_cell.angle_alpha   90.00
_cell.angle_beta   90.00
_cell.angle_gamma   90.00
#
_symmetry.space_group_name_H-M   'P 1'
#
loop_
_entity.id
_entity.type
_entity.pdbx_description
1 polymer ?
#
loop_
_entity_poly.entity_id
_entity_poly.type
_entity_poly.pdbx_seq_one_letter_code
_entity_poly.pdbx_strand_id
1 'polypeptide(L)'
;PHAIVANDGTRTEIDTLVLATGFDLWEANIPAVEIIGRDGRNLGKWWRENRFQAYQGVSVPYFPNYLSLASPYAFIGLNYFNTVEYQMRILDRLLREVSERGAQTFEVTEEANSRFLDQMVEKVGDSVFAVGHCADARSYYFNPHGEATLLRPATARAAIREASEFP
;
A
#
# COMPACT_ATOMS: atom_id res chain seq x y z
N PRO A 1 -13.68 27.68 -25.70
CA PRO A 1 -12.88 28.25 -24.64
C PRO A 1 -11.41 28.19 -25.05
N HIS A 2 -10.72 29.31 -24.97
CA HIS A 2 -9.34 29.45 -25.43
C HIS A 2 -8.40 29.81 -24.27
N ALA A 3 -8.84 29.62 -23.03
CA ALA A 3 -8.06 29.93 -21.86
C ALA A 3 -8.43 29.04 -20.68
N ILE A 4 -7.47 28.82 -19.78
CA ILE A 4 -7.67 28.28 -18.43
C ILE A 4 -7.58 29.42 -17.42
N VAL A 5 -8.30 29.28 -16.31
CA VAL A 5 -8.26 30.21 -15.20
C VAL A 5 -7.86 29.42 -13.95
N ALA A 6 -6.75 29.82 -13.33
CA ALA A 6 -6.28 29.24 -12.09
C ALA A 6 -7.11 29.74 -10.89
N ASN A 7 -6.98 29.06 -9.74
CA ASN A 7 -7.72 29.42 -8.53
C ASN A 7 -7.41 30.83 -8.00
N ASP A 8 -6.25 31.37 -8.30
CA ASP A 8 -5.83 32.74 -7.96
C ASP A 8 -6.42 33.80 -8.92
N GLY A 9 -7.22 33.37 -9.93
CA GLY A 9 -7.78 34.23 -10.97
C GLY A 9 -6.87 34.45 -12.17
N THR A 10 -5.67 33.93 -12.18
CA THR A 10 -4.74 34.06 -13.33
C THR A 10 -5.33 33.37 -14.55
N ARG A 11 -5.44 34.10 -15.64
CA ARG A 11 -5.92 33.61 -16.93
C ARG A 11 -4.76 33.38 -17.89
N THR A 12 -4.68 32.15 -18.42
CA THR A 12 -3.68 31.78 -19.43
C THR A 12 -4.39 31.35 -20.70
N GLU A 13 -4.08 31.99 -21.81
CA GLU A 13 -4.60 31.61 -23.13
C GLU A 13 -3.88 30.34 -23.60
N ILE A 14 -4.63 29.40 -24.15
CA ILE A 14 -4.16 28.11 -24.62
C ILE A 14 -4.90 27.70 -25.89
N ASP A 15 -4.22 26.93 -26.74
CA ASP A 15 -4.84 26.28 -27.90
C ASP A 15 -5.22 24.84 -27.58
N THR A 16 -4.45 24.19 -26.73
CA THR A 16 -4.64 22.77 -26.37
C THR A 16 -4.45 22.59 -24.87
N LEU A 17 -5.34 21.81 -24.26
CA LEU A 17 -5.24 21.36 -22.86
C LEU A 17 -5.02 19.86 -22.81
N VAL A 18 -3.89 19.45 -22.26
CA VAL A 18 -3.59 18.04 -21.98
C VAL A 18 -3.89 17.75 -20.51
N LEU A 19 -4.87 16.88 -20.27
CA LEU A 19 -5.22 16.43 -18.93
C LEU A 19 -4.35 15.23 -18.54
N ALA A 20 -3.34 15.48 -17.72
CA ALA A 20 -2.43 14.47 -17.17
C ALA A 20 -2.51 14.50 -15.64
N THR A 21 -3.73 14.35 -15.10
CA THR A 21 -4.06 14.60 -13.68
C THR A 21 -3.73 13.45 -12.74
N GLY A 22 -3.20 12.32 -13.27
CA GLY A 22 -2.81 11.15 -12.47
C GLY A 22 -3.99 10.23 -12.13
N PHE A 23 -3.80 9.44 -11.08
CA PHE A 23 -4.76 8.46 -10.61
C PHE A 23 -5.20 8.76 -9.18
N ASP A 24 -6.46 8.48 -8.88
CA ASP A 24 -6.98 8.40 -7.53
C ASP A 24 -6.89 6.95 -7.05
N LEU A 25 -5.72 6.60 -6.49
CA LEU A 25 -5.46 5.23 -6.05
C LEU A 25 -6.08 4.93 -4.70
N TRP A 26 -5.96 5.86 -3.76
CA TRP A 26 -6.29 5.62 -2.36
C TRP A 26 -7.78 5.74 -2.04
N GLU A 27 -8.48 6.64 -2.69
CA GLU A 27 -9.91 6.84 -2.45
C GLU A 27 -10.77 5.86 -3.28
N ALA A 28 -10.34 5.54 -4.51
CA ALA A 28 -11.12 4.74 -5.42
C ALA A 28 -10.76 3.26 -5.49
N ASN A 29 -9.50 2.89 -5.15
CA ASN A 29 -8.99 1.54 -5.40
C ASN A 29 -8.44 0.80 -4.18
N ILE A 30 -8.25 1.46 -3.04
CA ILE A 30 -7.69 0.79 -1.85
C ILE A 30 -8.60 1.03 -0.63
N PRO A 31 -9.55 0.11 -0.37
CA PRO A 31 -9.98 -1.01 -1.23
C PRO A 31 -10.97 -0.58 -2.30
N ALA A 32 -10.94 -1.23 -3.46
CA ALA A 32 -11.89 -0.97 -4.56
C ALA A 32 -13.31 -1.49 -4.27
N VAL A 33 -13.46 -2.37 -3.31
CA VAL A 33 -14.73 -2.98 -2.87
C VAL A 33 -14.84 -2.93 -1.36
N GLU A 34 -16.07 -3.00 -0.86
CA GLU A 34 -16.27 -3.12 0.58
C GLU A 34 -15.75 -4.47 1.10
N ILE A 35 -14.89 -4.41 2.11
CA ILE A 35 -14.32 -5.59 2.77
C ILE A 35 -14.65 -5.50 4.25
N ILE A 36 -15.41 -6.47 4.74
CA ILE A 36 -15.84 -6.56 6.13
C ILE A 36 -15.08 -7.69 6.82
N GLY A 37 -14.33 -7.35 7.83
CA GLY A 37 -13.58 -8.27 8.67
C GLY A 37 -14.33 -8.67 9.93
N ARG A 38 -13.57 -9.12 10.93
CA ARG A 38 -14.10 -9.54 12.23
C ARG A 38 -14.83 -8.38 12.91
N ASP A 39 -15.90 -8.71 13.61
CA ASP A 39 -16.74 -7.77 14.35
C ASP A 39 -17.37 -6.65 13.48
N GLY A 40 -17.58 -6.94 12.18
CA GLY A 40 -18.18 -5.98 11.26
C GLY A 40 -17.25 -4.83 10.86
N ARG A 41 -15.96 -4.96 11.07
CA ARG A 41 -14.95 -3.92 10.76
C ARG A 41 -14.80 -3.72 9.26
N ASN A 42 -15.02 -2.52 8.78
CA ASN A 42 -14.82 -2.16 7.38
C ASN A 42 -13.37 -1.75 7.14
N LEU A 43 -12.69 -2.38 6.18
CA LEU A 43 -11.25 -2.20 5.91
C LEU A 43 -10.91 -0.77 5.49
N GLY A 44 -11.67 -0.20 4.56
CA GLY A 44 -11.43 1.16 4.08
C GLY A 44 -11.54 2.19 5.20
N LYS A 45 -12.57 2.04 6.06
CA LYS A 45 -12.74 2.89 7.24
C LYS A 45 -11.60 2.69 8.24
N TRP A 46 -11.24 1.44 8.53
CA TRP A 46 -10.16 1.12 9.46
C TRP A 46 -8.82 1.70 9.00
N TRP A 47 -8.47 1.62 7.72
CA TRP A 47 -7.25 2.22 7.18
C TRP A 47 -7.21 3.74 7.31
N ARG A 48 -8.34 4.43 7.05
CA ARG A 48 -8.41 5.88 7.22
C ARG A 48 -8.25 6.32 8.67
N GLU A 49 -8.73 5.51 9.62
CA GLU A 49 -8.64 5.79 11.06
C GLU A 49 -7.30 5.35 11.68
N ASN A 50 -6.63 4.33 11.11
CA ASN A 50 -5.47 3.67 11.73
C ASN A 50 -4.22 3.62 10.85
N ARG A 51 -4.10 4.46 9.84
CA ARG A 51 -3.07 4.44 8.79
C ARG A 51 -3.24 3.27 7.80
N PHE A 52 -2.84 3.51 6.57
CA PHE A 52 -2.78 2.47 5.53
C PHE A 52 -1.62 1.53 5.79
N GLN A 53 -1.90 0.29 6.09
CA GLN A 53 -0.94 -0.70 6.52
C GLN A 53 -1.37 -2.12 6.11
N ALA A 54 -0.39 -2.96 5.80
CA ALA A 54 -0.58 -4.39 5.59
C ALA A 54 0.72 -5.13 5.90
N TYR A 55 0.65 -6.13 6.77
CA TYR A 55 1.80 -6.95 7.12
C TYR A 55 2.36 -7.64 5.87
N GLN A 56 3.64 -7.46 5.61
CA GLN A 56 4.33 -7.92 4.40
C GLN A 56 3.67 -7.46 3.08
N GLY A 57 2.78 -6.45 3.15
CA GLY A 57 2.00 -5.98 2.00
C GLY A 57 0.90 -6.95 1.56
N VAL A 58 0.49 -7.91 2.38
CA VAL A 58 -0.50 -8.93 2.02
C VAL A 58 -1.62 -9.14 3.03
N SER A 59 -1.39 -9.02 4.33
CA SER A 59 -2.37 -9.33 5.38
C SER A 59 -2.65 -8.13 6.27
N VAL A 60 -3.85 -8.04 6.79
CA VAL A 60 -4.27 -6.95 7.68
C VAL A 60 -4.88 -7.55 8.95
N PRO A 61 -4.52 -7.06 10.16
CA PRO A 61 -5.16 -7.51 11.41
C PRO A 61 -6.66 -7.29 11.37
N TYR A 62 -7.42 -8.17 12.01
CA TYR A 62 -8.89 -8.20 12.06
C TYR A 62 -9.60 -8.65 10.78
N PHE A 63 -8.84 -9.04 9.75
CA PHE A 63 -9.39 -9.51 8.48
C PHE A 63 -8.89 -10.93 8.22
N PRO A 64 -9.44 -11.94 8.96
CA PRO A 64 -9.02 -13.33 8.79
C PRO A 64 -9.28 -13.83 7.37
N ASN A 65 -8.37 -14.64 6.85
CA ASN A 65 -8.39 -15.17 5.49
C ASN A 65 -8.38 -14.10 4.36
N TYR A 66 -8.17 -12.83 4.71
CA TYR A 66 -8.00 -11.78 3.73
C TYR A 66 -6.54 -11.67 3.32
N LEU A 67 -6.31 -11.81 2.03
CA LEU A 67 -5.01 -11.60 1.39
C LEU A 67 -5.17 -10.62 0.23
N SER A 68 -4.31 -9.64 0.19
CA SER A 68 -4.29 -8.63 -0.86
C SER A 68 -2.93 -8.61 -1.55
N LEU A 69 -2.94 -8.41 -2.85
CA LEU A 69 -1.73 -8.15 -3.62
C LEU A 69 -1.61 -6.64 -3.87
N ALA A 70 -0.38 -6.14 -3.91
CA ALA A 70 -0.09 -4.71 -4.09
C ALA A 70 -0.76 -3.79 -3.06
N SER A 71 -0.97 -4.26 -1.85
CA SER A 71 -1.43 -3.54 -0.66
C SER A 71 -0.40 -2.51 -0.17
N PRO A 72 -0.72 -1.70 0.85
CA PRO A 72 0.26 -0.82 1.48
C PRO A 72 1.57 -1.54 1.83
N TYR A 73 2.70 -0.92 1.53
CA TYR A 73 4.07 -1.44 1.69
C TYR A 73 4.38 -2.73 0.89
N ALA A 74 3.71 -2.93 -0.24
CA ALA A 74 3.94 -4.09 -1.10
C ALA A 74 4.93 -3.83 -2.23
N PHE A 75 4.88 -2.65 -2.87
CA PHE A 75 5.59 -2.38 -4.10
C PHE A 75 7.10 -2.21 -3.88
N ILE A 76 7.91 -3.10 -4.46
CA ILE A 76 9.37 -3.17 -4.24
C ILE A 76 10.19 -2.33 -5.24
N GLY A 77 9.55 -1.41 -5.97
CA GLY A 77 10.24 -0.47 -6.86
C GLY A 77 10.71 -1.04 -8.20
N LEU A 78 10.43 -2.29 -8.52
CA LEU A 78 10.74 -2.88 -9.83
C LEU A 78 9.57 -2.68 -10.80
N ASN A 79 8.68 -3.66 -10.86
CA ASN A 79 7.43 -3.58 -11.58
C ASN A 79 6.34 -4.35 -10.84
N TYR A 80 5.11 -4.19 -11.28
CA TYR A 80 3.95 -4.83 -10.65
C TYR A 80 4.09 -6.35 -10.61
N PHE A 81 4.52 -6.97 -11.69
CA PHE A 81 4.62 -8.44 -11.77
C PHE A 81 5.67 -9.01 -10.81
N ASN A 82 6.82 -8.36 -10.67
CA ASN A 82 7.83 -8.76 -9.68
C ASN A 82 7.29 -8.62 -8.25
N THR A 83 6.49 -7.58 -7.98
CA THR A 83 5.83 -7.39 -6.69
C THR A 83 4.86 -8.55 -6.42
N VAL A 84 4.00 -8.88 -7.37
CA VAL A 84 3.06 -10.01 -7.24
C VAL A 84 3.81 -11.33 -7.08
N GLU A 85 4.88 -11.55 -7.84
CA GLU A 85 5.66 -12.80 -7.78
C GLU A 85 6.26 -13.05 -6.39
N TYR A 86 6.86 -12.04 -5.75
CA TYR A 86 7.37 -12.25 -4.40
C TYR A 86 6.25 -12.43 -3.36
N GLN A 87 5.14 -11.71 -3.52
CA GLN A 87 3.97 -11.87 -2.65
C GLN A 87 3.34 -13.26 -2.78
N MET A 88 3.30 -13.83 -3.98
CA MET A 88 2.82 -15.19 -4.18
C MET A 88 3.65 -16.23 -3.42
N ARG A 89 4.94 -15.98 -3.17
CA ARG A 89 5.75 -16.85 -2.32
C ARG A 89 5.30 -16.81 -0.85
N ILE A 90 4.93 -15.62 -0.37
CA ILE A 90 4.34 -15.47 0.99
C ILE A 90 3.03 -16.24 1.07
N LEU A 91 2.15 -16.08 0.07
CA LEU A 91 0.85 -16.74 0.02
C LEU A 91 0.99 -18.27 -0.03
N ASP A 92 1.84 -18.79 -0.91
CA ASP A 92 2.08 -20.23 -1.05
C ASP A 92 2.54 -20.85 0.28
N ARG A 93 3.48 -20.20 0.94
CA ARG A 93 3.97 -20.65 2.24
C ARG A 93 2.89 -20.61 3.31
N LEU A 94 2.15 -19.50 3.41
CA LEU A 94 1.07 -19.35 4.36
C LEU A 94 -0.04 -20.40 4.15
N LEU A 95 -0.45 -20.64 2.91
CA LEU A 95 -1.48 -21.62 2.59
C LEU A 95 -1.02 -23.06 2.88
N ARG A 96 0.26 -23.38 2.68
CA ARG A 96 0.83 -24.66 3.11
C ARG A 96 0.76 -24.81 4.63
N GLU A 97 1.19 -23.82 5.38
CA GLU A 97 1.15 -23.82 6.84
C GLU A 97 -0.27 -24.03 7.38
N VAL A 98 -1.24 -23.31 6.81
CA VAL A 98 -2.67 -23.47 7.12
C VAL A 98 -3.14 -24.90 6.86
N SER A 99 -2.77 -25.46 5.71
CA SER A 99 -3.13 -26.82 5.33
C SER A 99 -2.47 -27.87 6.22
N GLU A 100 -1.18 -27.75 6.50
CA GLU A 100 -0.44 -28.70 7.33
C GLU A 100 -0.94 -28.73 8.78
N ARG A 101 -1.37 -27.59 9.30
CA ARG A 101 -1.97 -27.47 10.64
C ARG A 101 -3.44 -27.86 10.68
N GLY A 102 -4.08 -28.15 9.55
CA GLY A 102 -5.52 -28.37 9.48
C GLY A 102 -6.34 -27.16 9.93
N ALA A 103 -5.77 -25.96 9.86
CA ALA A 103 -6.43 -24.73 10.25
C ALA A 103 -7.44 -24.29 9.17
N GLN A 104 -8.53 -23.68 9.60
CA GLN A 104 -9.54 -23.13 8.68
C GLN A 104 -9.38 -21.62 8.50
N THR A 105 -8.66 -20.96 9.42
CA THR A 105 -8.44 -19.52 9.40
C THR A 105 -7.01 -19.19 9.78
N PHE A 106 -6.51 -18.13 9.21
CA PHE A 106 -5.29 -17.46 9.64
C PHE A 106 -5.57 -15.96 9.76
N GLU A 107 -4.81 -15.29 10.58
CA GLU A 107 -4.85 -13.84 10.77
C GLU A 107 -3.48 -13.39 11.27
N VAL A 108 -3.00 -12.26 10.75
CA VAL A 108 -1.80 -11.62 11.30
C VAL A 108 -2.14 -10.98 12.65
N THR A 109 -1.26 -11.12 13.63
CA THR A 109 -1.43 -10.48 14.93
C THR A 109 -1.15 -8.97 14.84
N GLU A 110 -1.82 -8.19 15.68
CA GLU A 110 -1.57 -6.73 15.79
C GLU A 110 -0.11 -6.44 16.09
N GLU A 111 0.49 -7.22 16.99
CA GLU A 111 1.88 -7.05 17.39
C GLU A 111 2.86 -7.27 16.21
N ALA A 112 2.66 -8.32 15.40
CA ALA A 112 3.49 -8.57 14.24
C ALA A 112 3.33 -7.46 13.20
N ASN A 113 2.09 -7.02 12.96
CA ASN A 113 1.80 -5.94 12.04
C ASN A 113 2.38 -4.60 12.52
N SER A 114 2.28 -4.27 13.80
CA SER A 114 2.86 -3.03 14.36
C SER A 114 4.38 -3.01 14.23
N ARG A 115 5.07 -4.10 14.58
CA ARG A 115 6.52 -4.19 14.39
C ARG A 115 6.93 -4.00 12.92
N PHE A 116 6.18 -4.58 12.01
CA PHE A 116 6.43 -4.41 10.58
C PHE A 116 6.19 -2.95 10.15
N LEU A 117 5.08 -2.36 10.57
CA LEU A 117 4.74 -0.97 10.26
C LEU A 117 5.82 0.01 10.74
N ASP A 118 6.27 -0.13 11.98
CA ASP A 118 7.32 0.71 12.56
C ASP A 118 8.61 0.66 11.74
N GLN A 119 9.02 -0.53 11.32
CA GLN A 119 10.18 -0.71 10.43
C GLN A 119 9.98 -0.07 9.05
N MET A 120 8.78 -0.15 8.48
CA MET A 120 8.50 0.48 7.19
C MET A 120 8.51 2.00 7.29
N VAL A 121 7.89 2.56 8.33
CA VAL A 121 7.86 4.00 8.59
C VAL A 121 9.26 4.56 8.77
N GLU A 122 10.10 3.92 9.59
CA GLU A 122 11.50 4.31 9.79
C GLU A 122 12.25 4.35 8.45
N LYS A 123 12.19 3.26 7.68
CA LYS A 123 12.89 3.17 6.40
C LYS A 123 12.37 4.12 5.31
N VAL A 124 11.07 4.43 5.31
CA VAL A 124 10.49 5.42 4.38
C VAL A 124 11.03 6.82 4.68
N GLY A 125 11.31 7.14 5.95
CA GLY A 125 11.92 8.40 6.36
C GLY A 125 13.24 8.72 5.68
N ASP A 126 14.01 7.70 5.28
CA ASP A 126 15.28 7.82 4.55
C ASP A 126 15.12 7.82 3.03
N SER A 127 13.91 7.70 2.54
CA SER A 127 13.62 7.60 1.11
C SER A 127 13.52 8.97 0.43
N VAL A 128 13.61 8.98 -0.89
CA VAL A 128 13.39 10.18 -1.72
C VAL A 128 11.99 10.80 -1.53
N PHE A 129 11.03 10.05 -1.02
CA PHE A 129 9.68 10.53 -0.75
C PHE A 129 9.56 11.33 0.55
N ALA A 130 10.54 11.21 1.45
CA ALA A 130 10.55 11.94 2.71
C ALA A 130 11.51 13.14 2.70
N VAL A 131 12.36 13.27 1.66
CA VAL A 131 13.41 14.29 1.63
C VAL A 131 13.37 15.11 0.33
N GLY A 132 13.78 16.39 0.44
CA GLY A 132 13.90 17.29 -0.70
C GLY A 132 12.57 17.63 -1.36
N HIS A 133 12.62 18.01 -2.64
CA HIS A 133 11.43 18.45 -3.40
C HIS A 133 10.38 17.37 -3.62
N CYS A 134 10.73 16.09 -3.46
CA CYS A 134 9.78 15.00 -3.61
C CYS A 134 8.82 14.89 -2.43
N ALA A 135 9.20 15.38 -1.24
CA ALA A 135 8.35 15.39 -0.05
C ALA A 135 7.09 16.25 -0.21
N ASP A 136 7.14 17.29 -1.04
CA ASP A 136 6.03 18.20 -1.32
C ASP A 136 5.24 17.80 -2.56
N ALA A 137 5.59 16.68 -3.22
CA ALA A 137 4.96 16.26 -4.46
C ALA A 137 3.53 15.73 -4.20
N ARG A 138 2.58 16.23 -4.98
CA ARG A 138 1.22 15.67 -5.03
C ARG A 138 1.20 14.52 -6.03
N SER A 139 1.30 13.31 -5.53
CA SER A 139 1.38 12.10 -6.34
C SER A 139 0.55 10.99 -5.69
N TYR A 140 0.08 10.05 -6.50
CA TYR A 140 -0.60 8.84 -6.01
C TYR A 140 0.26 7.92 -5.14
N TYR A 141 1.56 8.19 -5.02
CA TYR A 141 2.42 7.52 -4.05
C TYR A 141 2.07 7.87 -2.61
N PHE A 142 1.50 9.05 -2.38
CA PHE A 142 1.09 9.50 -1.05
C PHE A 142 -0.39 9.19 -0.80
N ASN A 143 -0.67 8.59 0.35
CA ASN A 143 -2.02 8.34 0.81
C ASN A 143 -2.68 9.64 1.34
N PRO A 144 -3.98 9.64 1.70
CA PRO A 144 -4.67 10.80 2.25
C PRO A 144 -4.04 11.39 3.54
N HIS A 145 -3.21 10.62 4.24
CA HIS A 145 -2.46 11.10 5.41
C HIS A 145 -1.12 11.74 5.05
N GLY A 146 -0.78 11.84 3.75
CA GLY A 146 0.50 12.36 3.28
C GLY A 146 1.67 11.39 3.43
N GLU A 147 1.40 10.08 3.56
CA GLU A 147 2.41 9.04 3.77
C GLU A 147 2.67 8.26 2.48
N ALA A 148 3.93 8.01 2.15
CA ALA A 148 4.34 7.23 0.97
C ALA A 148 4.24 5.71 1.24
N THR A 149 3.03 5.22 1.47
CA THR A 149 2.76 3.83 1.88
C THR A 149 2.62 2.83 0.73
N LEU A 150 2.68 3.28 -0.52
CA LEU A 150 2.63 2.36 -1.67
C LEU A 150 3.90 1.53 -1.77
N LEU A 151 5.05 2.15 -1.48
CA LEU A 151 6.36 1.53 -1.64
C LEU A 151 6.79 0.76 -0.38
N ARG A 152 7.38 -0.41 -0.61
CA ARG A 152 8.18 -1.12 0.39
C ARG A 152 9.60 -0.57 0.34
N PRO A 153 10.12 0.07 1.38
CA PRO A 153 11.47 0.62 1.42
C PRO A 153 12.50 -0.51 1.66
N ALA A 154 12.61 -1.40 0.68
CA ALA A 154 13.52 -2.55 0.69
C ALA A 154 14.02 -2.85 -0.72
N THR A 155 15.22 -3.41 -0.83
CA THR A 155 15.64 -3.96 -2.12
C THR A 155 14.81 -5.19 -2.47
N ALA A 156 14.64 -5.47 -3.77
CA ALA A 156 13.92 -6.67 -4.22
C ALA A 156 14.50 -7.96 -3.59
N ARG A 157 15.84 -8.04 -3.50
CA ARG A 157 16.53 -9.19 -2.87
C ARG A 157 16.17 -9.33 -1.38
N ALA A 158 16.10 -8.22 -0.65
CA ALA A 158 15.72 -8.24 0.76
C ALA A 158 14.26 -8.65 0.94
N ALA A 159 13.35 -8.09 0.14
CA ALA A 159 11.93 -8.44 0.19
C ALA A 159 11.68 -9.92 -0.13
N ILE A 160 12.36 -10.47 -1.15
CA ILE A 160 12.26 -11.90 -1.51
C ILE A 160 12.80 -12.79 -0.38
N ARG A 161 13.92 -12.40 0.26
CA ARG A 161 14.47 -13.15 1.38
C ARG A 161 13.51 -13.15 2.57
N GLU A 162 13.01 -11.98 2.95
CA GLU A 162 12.03 -11.84 4.04
C GLU A 162 10.76 -12.66 3.76
N ALA A 163 10.29 -12.69 2.51
CA ALA A 163 9.16 -13.54 2.10
C ALA A 163 9.45 -15.04 2.27
N SER A 164 10.70 -15.46 2.14
CA SER A 164 11.12 -16.85 2.30
C SER A 164 11.33 -17.26 3.76
N GLU A 165 11.60 -16.29 4.63
CA GLU A 165 11.85 -16.48 6.06
C GLU A 165 10.61 -16.22 6.93
N PHE A 166 9.49 -15.85 6.33
CA PHE A 166 8.24 -15.58 7.01
C PHE A 166 7.78 -16.79 7.84
N PRO A 167 7.51 -16.63 9.16
CA PRO A 167 7.11 -17.72 10.05
C PRO A 167 5.67 -18.18 9.81
#